data_cbe41285668cb1cb47afd6698f581012
#
_entry.id   cbe41285668cb1cb47afd6698f581012
#
_cell.length_a   1.000
_cell.length_b   1.000
_cell.length_c   1.000
_cell.angle_alpha   90.00
_cell.angle_beta   90.00
_cell.angle_gamma   90.00
#
_symmetry.space_group_name_H-M   'P 1'
#
loop_
_entity.id
_entity.type
_entity.pdbx_description
1 polymer ?
#
loop_
_entity_poly.entity_id
_entity_poly.type
_entity_poly.pdbx_seq_one_letter_code
_entity_poly.pdbx_strand_id
1 'polypeptide(L)'
;IRIGVGLRRVYVYNVDNDNSATKKPNIDRQAYGAIETMKIIKKTLVPRSARLNDAVDYQCFATELYAMIHLVRAKACKGHRDFYRYLVREIRHTAPRTFSMEISTGQKMKSLAAWISPRLTVEASIFWRYRLKQKQRV
;
A
#
# COMPACT_ATOMS: atom_id res chain seq x y z
N ILE A 1 7.02 -5.34 -27.45
CA ILE A 1 6.08 -6.29 -26.84
C ILE A 1 4.68 -5.70 -27.02
N ARG A 2 3.85 -6.33 -27.86
CA ARG A 2 2.43 -5.97 -28.00
C ARG A 2 1.64 -6.74 -26.93
N ILE A 3 1.07 -6.02 -25.96
CA ILE A 3 0.15 -6.60 -24.98
C ILE A 3 -1.24 -6.59 -25.64
N GLY A 4 -1.72 -7.77 -26.03
CA GLY A 4 -3.09 -7.94 -26.53
C GLY A 4 -4.06 -7.97 -25.34
N VAL A 5 -5.01 -7.04 -25.29
CA VAL A 5 -6.11 -7.07 -24.31
C VAL A 5 -7.20 -7.97 -24.90
N GLY A 6 -7.34 -9.18 -24.35
CA GLY A 6 -8.44 -10.09 -24.71
C GLY A 6 -9.76 -9.57 -24.16
N LEU A 7 -10.76 -9.39 -25.02
CA LEU A 7 -12.13 -8.99 -24.64
C LEU A 7 -12.94 -10.10 -23.95
N ARG A 8 -12.38 -11.28 -23.75
CA ARG A 8 -13.05 -12.37 -23.04
C ARG A 8 -12.73 -12.29 -21.54
N ARG A 9 -13.74 -12.32 -20.68
CA ARG A 9 -13.59 -12.49 -19.25
C ARG A 9 -12.95 -13.86 -18.99
N VAL A 10 -11.67 -13.88 -18.68
CA VAL A 10 -10.89 -15.12 -18.45
C VAL A 10 -10.95 -15.55 -16.99
N TYR A 11 -11.50 -14.71 -16.09
CA TYR A 11 -11.51 -14.97 -14.66
C TYR A 11 -12.87 -14.68 -14.04
N VAL A 12 -13.51 -15.68 -13.45
CA VAL A 12 -14.68 -15.52 -12.58
C VAL A 12 -14.16 -15.52 -11.15
N TYR A 13 -14.18 -14.35 -10.52
CA TYR A 13 -13.81 -14.23 -9.10
C TYR A 13 -15.00 -14.62 -8.25
N ASN A 14 -14.92 -15.73 -7.53
CA ASN A 14 -15.94 -16.09 -6.54
C ASN A 14 -15.76 -15.22 -5.30
N VAL A 15 -16.62 -14.18 -5.18
CA VAL A 15 -16.56 -13.19 -4.10
C VAL A 15 -17.02 -13.75 -2.76
N ASP A 16 -17.79 -14.87 -2.77
CA ASP A 16 -18.43 -15.46 -1.59
C ASP A 16 -17.59 -16.53 -0.90
N ASN A 17 -16.37 -16.77 -1.39
CA ASN A 17 -15.46 -17.71 -0.75
C ASN A 17 -14.89 -17.16 0.56
N ASP A 18 -15.44 -17.57 1.69
CA ASP A 18 -14.98 -17.16 3.03
C ASP A 18 -13.56 -17.64 3.38
N ASN A 19 -13.05 -18.63 2.65
CA ASN A 19 -11.67 -19.11 2.77
C ASN A 19 -10.68 -18.36 1.86
N SER A 20 -11.12 -17.30 1.15
CA SER A 20 -10.23 -16.52 0.31
C SER A 20 -9.06 -15.96 1.13
N ALA A 21 -7.83 -16.17 0.64
CA ALA A 21 -6.61 -15.66 1.27
C ALA A 21 -6.60 -14.12 1.46
N THR A 22 -7.49 -13.41 0.76
CA THR A 22 -7.64 -11.95 0.86
C THR A 22 -8.63 -11.51 1.94
N LYS A 23 -9.54 -12.41 2.38
CA LYS A 23 -10.53 -12.09 3.44
C LYS A 23 -9.95 -12.23 4.84
N LYS A 24 -9.05 -13.20 5.07
CA LYS A 24 -8.38 -13.38 6.36
C LYS A 24 -7.11 -12.52 6.43
N PRO A 25 -6.93 -11.68 7.46
CA PRO A 25 -5.70 -10.91 7.61
C PRO A 25 -4.53 -11.88 7.84
N ASN A 26 -3.62 -11.94 6.87
CA ASN A 26 -2.37 -12.67 6.97
C ASN A 26 -1.23 -11.64 6.88
N ILE A 27 -0.66 -11.30 8.04
CA ILE A 27 0.35 -10.26 8.15
C ILE A 27 1.63 -10.65 7.41
N ASP A 28 2.06 -11.92 7.51
CA ASP A 28 3.28 -12.39 6.87
C ASP A 28 3.20 -12.25 5.35
N ARG A 29 2.09 -12.66 4.76
CA ARG A 29 1.91 -12.57 3.31
C ARG A 29 1.57 -11.16 2.83
N GLN A 30 0.67 -10.46 3.55
CA GLN A 30 0.11 -9.18 3.09
C GLN A 30 0.99 -7.99 3.44
N ALA A 31 1.69 -8.02 4.57
CA ALA A 31 2.54 -6.92 4.99
C ALA A 31 4.03 -7.22 4.73
N TYR A 32 4.58 -8.26 5.29
CA TYR A 32 5.99 -8.62 5.08
C TYR A 32 6.26 -8.98 3.62
N GLY A 33 5.45 -9.87 3.01
CA GLY A 33 5.61 -10.27 1.62
C GLY A 33 5.53 -9.13 0.63
N ALA A 34 4.65 -8.14 0.86
CA ALA A 34 4.55 -6.95 0.02
C ALA A 34 5.83 -6.10 0.08
N ILE A 35 6.40 -5.90 1.28
CA ILE A 35 7.65 -5.14 1.45
C ILE A 35 8.81 -5.87 0.79
N GLU A 36 8.95 -7.18 0.99
CA GLU A 36 10.01 -7.97 0.35
C GLU A 36 9.90 -7.95 -1.18
N THR A 37 8.69 -8.07 -1.73
CA THR A 37 8.45 -7.95 -3.17
C THR A 37 8.93 -6.58 -3.69
N MET A 38 8.62 -5.49 -2.98
CA MET A 38 9.07 -4.16 -3.40
C MET A 38 10.58 -3.99 -3.33
N LYS A 39 11.26 -4.60 -2.35
CA LYS A 39 12.73 -4.62 -2.29
C LYS A 39 13.33 -5.34 -3.50
N ILE A 40 12.76 -6.48 -3.90
CA ILE A 40 13.18 -7.24 -5.08
C ILE A 40 12.98 -6.39 -6.34
N ILE A 41 11.79 -5.80 -6.54
CA ILE A 41 11.49 -4.94 -7.68
C ILE A 41 12.49 -3.77 -7.74
N LYS A 42 12.74 -3.11 -6.63
CA LYS A 42 13.67 -1.98 -6.56
C LYS A 42 15.10 -2.39 -6.93
N LYS A 43 15.53 -3.61 -6.58
CA LYS A 43 16.85 -4.15 -6.92
C LYS A 43 16.95 -4.58 -8.37
N THR A 44 15.88 -5.14 -8.95
CA THR A 44 15.88 -5.76 -10.27
C THR A 44 15.71 -4.74 -11.40
N LEU A 45 14.92 -3.67 -11.18
CA LEU A 45 14.66 -2.64 -12.18
C LEU A 45 15.84 -1.65 -12.30
N VAL A 46 16.91 -2.05 -12.99
CA VAL A 46 18.10 -1.20 -13.30
C VAL A 46 18.50 -1.45 -14.75
N PRO A 47 18.85 -0.42 -15.58
CA PRO A 47 18.76 1.03 -15.33
C PRO A 47 17.33 1.59 -15.43
N ARG A 48 17.08 2.78 -14.84
CA ARG A 48 15.75 3.41 -14.80
C ARG A 48 15.79 4.83 -15.33
N SER A 49 14.74 5.22 -16.06
CA SER A 49 14.49 6.63 -16.33
C SER A 49 14.06 7.35 -15.03
N ALA A 50 14.23 8.69 -14.98
CA ALA A 50 13.77 9.48 -13.83
C ALA A 50 12.30 9.22 -13.49
N ARG A 51 11.42 9.21 -14.52
CA ARG A 51 10.00 8.92 -14.37
C ARG A 51 9.70 7.53 -13.79
N LEU A 52 10.49 6.53 -14.17
CA LEU A 52 10.35 5.18 -13.64
C LEU A 52 10.84 5.10 -12.19
N ASN A 53 11.90 5.84 -11.85
CA ASN A 53 12.35 5.95 -10.45
C ASN A 53 11.27 6.55 -9.56
N ASP A 54 10.64 7.66 -9.99
CA ASP A 54 9.54 8.28 -9.26
C ASP A 54 8.38 7.32 -9.07
N ALA A 55 7.99 6.59 -10.12
CA ALA A 55 6.92 5.60 -10.03
C ALA A 55 7.25 4.47 -9.04
N VAL A 56 8.48 3.96 -9.05
CA VAL A 56 8.93 2.92 -8.11
C VAL A 56 8.99 3.47 -6.69
N ASP A 57 9.52 4.66 -6.47
CA ASP A 57 9.61 5.27 -5.14
C ASP A 57 8.20 5.58 -4.58
N TYR A 58 7.28 6.07 -5.42
CA TYR A 58 5.88 6.22 -5.01
C TYR A 58 5.22 4.88 -4.66
N GLN A 59 5.48 3.83 -5.44
CA GLN A 59 4.96 2.49 -5.15
C GLN A 59 5.53 1.91 -3.87
N CYS A 60 6.82 2.16 -3.55
CA CYS A 60 7.40 1.80 -2.25
C CYS A 60 6.64 2.46 -1.10
N PHE A 61 6.46 3.78 -1.16
CA PHE A 61 5.69 4.53 -0.17
C PHE A 61 4.25 4.00 -0.01
N ALA A 62 3.56 3.73 -1.13
CA ALA A 62 2.21 3.19 -1.11
C ALA A 62 2.15 1.78 -0.47
N THR A 63 3.16 0.94 -0.74
CA THR A 63 3.26 -0.41 -0.17
C THR A 63 3.56 -0.38 1.32
N GLU A 64 4.40 0.54 1.78
CA GLU A 64 4.68 0.76 3.21
C GLU A 64 3.42 1.18 3.98
N LEU A 65 2.63 2.10 3.41
CA LEU A 65 1.32 2.47 3.99
C LEU A 65 0.34 1.29 3.98
N TYR A 66 0.32 0.51 2.89
CA TYR A 66 -0.52 -0.69 2.80
C TYR A 66 -0.16 -1.72 3.87
N ALA A 67 1.13 -2.02 4.05
CA ALA A 67 1.60 -2.92 5.09
C ALA A 67 1.20 -2.44 6.48
N MET A 68 1.32 -1.13 6.76
CA MET A 68 0.88 -0.54 8.02
C MET A 68 -0.64 -0.64 8.22
N ILE A 69 -1.45 -0.47 7.17
CA ILE A 69 -2.90 -0.66 7.22
C ILE A 69 -3.24 -2.09 7.69
N HIS A 70 -2.54 -3.10 7.16
CA HIS A 70 -2.76 -4.50 7.57
C HIS A 70 -2.42 -4.73 9.03
N LEU A 71 -1.30 -4.21 9.53
CA LEU A 71 -0.92 -4.29 10.94
C LEU A 71 -1.95 -3.64 11.88
N VAL A 72 -2.41 -2.43 11.52
CA VAL A 72 -3.38 -1.68 12.33
C VAL A 72 -4.73 -2.39 12.33
N ARG A 73 -5.22 -2.85 11.17
CA ARG A 73 -6.50 -3.58 11.05
C ARG A 73 -6.49 -4.90 11.81
N ALA A 74 -5.39 -5.61 11.79
CA ALA A 74 -5.22 -6.87 12.54
C ALA A 74 -4.96 -6.65 14.04
N LYS A 75 -4.86 -5.39 14.51
CA LYS A 75 -4.47 -5.04 15.88
C LYS A 75 -3.13 -5.65 16.31
N ALA A 76 -2.25 -5.93 15.36
CA ALA A 76 -1.01 -6.70 15.55
C ALA A 76 0.23 -5.83 15.80
N CYS A 77 0.09 -4.51 15.91
CA CYS A 77 1.21 -3.59 16.09
C CYS A 77 2.09 -3.90 17.33
N LYS A 78 1.47 -4.45 18.39
CA LYS A 78 2.23 -4.84 19.61
C LYS A 78 3.07 -6.10 19.38
N GLY A 79 2.51 -7.11 18.70
CA GLY A 79 3.21 -8.37 18.40
C GLY A 79 4.31 -8.22 17.35
N HIS A 80 4.20 -7.21 16.46
CA HIS A 80 5.17 -6.95 15.38
C HIS A 80 5.82 -5.57 15.56
N ARG A 81 6.28 -5.26 16.77
CA ARG A 81 6.77 -3.93 17.17
C ARG A 81 7.94 -3.43 16.33
N ASP A 82 8.88 -4.29 16.01
CA ASP A 82 10.07 -3.88 15.25
C ASP A 82 9.71 -3.61 13.78
N PHE A 83 8.83 -4.41 13.20
CA PHE A 83 8.33 -4.18 11.86
C PHE A 83 7.46 -2.90 11.80
N TYR A 84 6.65 -2.65 12.81
CA TYR A 84 5.89 -1.40 12.90
C TYR A 84 6.82 -0.17 12.96
N ARG A 85 7.89 -0.22 13.78
CA ARG A 85 8.90 0.85 13.86
C ARG A 85 9.64 1.03 12.53
N TYR A 86 9.99 -0.08 11.88
CA TYR A 86 10.57 -0.06 10.53
C TYR A 86 9.65 0.69 9.57
N LEU A 87 8.36 0.34 9.49
CA LEU A 87 7.40 1.00 8.60
C LEU A 87 7.24 2.49 8.90
N VAL A 88 7.17 2.88 10.18
CA VAL A 88 7.10 4.31 10.57
C VAL A 88 8.31 5.08 10.05
N ARG A 89 9.51 4.51 10.19
CA ARG A 89 10.75 5.13 9.73
C ARG A 89 10.78 5.24 8.20
N GLU A 90 10.48 4.16 7.49
CA GLU A 90 10.50 4.15 6.02
C GLU A 90 9.46 5.10 5.44
N ILE A 91 8.22 5.11 5.94
CA ILE A 91 7.18 6.05 5.49
C ILE A 91 7.64 7.50 5.67
N ARG A 92 8.25 7.84 6.80
CA ARG A 92 8.77 9.20 7.04
C ARG A 92 9.95 9.55 6.14
N HIS A 93 10.71 8.57 5.70
CA HIS A 93 11.84 8.76 4.80
C HIS A 93 11.38 8.87 3.33
N THR A 94 10.37 8.10 2.93
CA THR A 94 9.90 8.04 1.53
C THR A 94 8.86 9.13 1.22
N ALA A 95 8.00 9.49 2.18
CA ALA A 95 6.94 10.47 1.97
C ALA A 95 7.41 11.83 1.41
N PRO A 96 8.49 12.48 1.90
CA PRO A 96 8.94 13.77 1.36
C PRO A 96 9.36 13.69 -0.11
N ARG A 97 9.86 12.56 -0.58
CA ARG A 97 10.27 12.37 -1.99
C ARG A 97 9.09 12.48 -2.94
N THR A 98 7.89 12.17 -2.46
CA THR A 98 6.68 12.23 -3.29
C THR A 98 6.25 13.67 -3.62
N PHE A 99 6.74 14.68 -2.91
CA PHE A 99 6.32 16.08 -3.11
C PHE A 99 6.81 16.65 -4.45
N SER A 100 7.98 16.21 -4.92
CA SER A 100 8.55 16.62 -6.21
C SER A 100 8.00 15.82 -7.39
N MET A 101 7.26 14.73 -7.14
CA MET A 101 6.74 13.86 -8.18
C MET A 101 5.48 14.44 -8.86
N GLU A 102 5.25 14.05 -10.11
CA GLU A 102 4.02 14.37 -10.85
C GLU A 102 2.85 13.48 -10.42
N ILE A 103 2.36 13.68 -9.21
CA ILE A 103 1.20 12.96 -8.65
C ILE A 103 0.09 13.94 -8.29
N SER A 104 -1.14 13.44 -8.10
CA SER A 104 -2.29 14.27 -7.77
C SER A 104 -2.13 15.00 -6.43
N THR A 105 -2.76 16.16 -6.29
CA THR A 105 -2.76 16.94 -5.04
C THR A 105 -3.25 16.12 -3.85
N GLY A 106 -4.28 15.26 -4.04
CA GLY A 106 -4.76 14.38 -3.00
C GLY A 106 -3.72 13.36 -2.54
N GLN A 107 -2.89 12.85 -3.46
CA GLN A 107 -1.78 11.96 -3.12
C GLN A 107 -0.68 12.70 -2.36
N LYS A 108 -0.33 13.94 -2.75
CA LYS A 108 0.62 14.79 -2.02
C LYS A 108 0.15 15.09 -0.60
N MET A 109 -1.13 15.44 -0.44
CA MET A 109 -1.73 15.68 0.89
C MET A 109 -1.69 14.43 1.78
N LYS A 110 -1.97 13.25 1.21
CA LYS A 110 -1.85 11.98 1.92
C LYS A 110 -0.41 11.69 2.34
N SER A 111 0.55 11.97 1.47
CA SER A 111 1.98 11.82 1.78
C SER A 111 2.42 12.77 2.90
N LEU A 112 1.96 14.02 2.85
CA LEU A 112 2.22 15.01 3.91
C LEU A 112 1.66 14.54 5.26
N ALA A 113 0.41 14.11 5.29
CA ALA A 113 -0.21 13.57 6.49
C ALA A 113 0.55 12.34 7.03
N ALA A 114 0.99 11.44 6.13
CA ALA A 114 1.76 10.26 6.49
C ALA A 114 3.18 10.60 6.99
N TRP A 115 3.79 11.66 6.46
CA TRP A 115 5.08 12.15 6.96
C TRP A 115 4.98 12.64 8.41
N ILE A 116 3.93 13.42 8.71
CA ILE A 116 3.70 13.94 10.07
C ILE A 116 3.34 12.80 11.02
N SER A 117 2.31 12.02 10.68
CA SER A 117 1.83 10.91 11.50
C SER A 117 1.36 9.74 10.66
N PRO A 118 2.24 8.75 10.36
CA PRO A 118 1.87 7.55 9.60
C PRO A 118 0.67 6.82 10.20
N ARG A 119 0.64 6.69 11.53
CA ARG A 119 -0.43 5.99 12.24
C ARG A 119 -1.79 6.66 12.06
N LEU A 120 -1.88 7.96 12.33
CA LEU A 120 -3.15 8.70 12.18
C LEU A 120 -3.64 8.69 10.73
N THR A 121 -2.73 8.80 9.76
CA THR A 121 -3.08 8.71 8.33
C THR A 121 -3.69 7.36 7.99
N VAL A 122 -3.14 6.28 8.52
CA VAL A 122 -3.66 4.92 8.32
C VAL A 122 -5.01 4.76 9.00
N GLU A 123 -5.15 5.16 10.26
CA GLU A 123 -6.43 5.10 11.01
C GLU A 123 -7.54 5.91 10.31
N ALA A 124 -7.23 7.13 9.86
CA ALA A 124 -8.16 7.94 9.08
C ALA A 124 -8.55 7.29 7.75
N SER A 125 -7.59 6.66 7.05
CA SER A 125 -7.85 5.95 5.79
C SER A 125 -8.76 4.74 5.99
N ILE A 126 -8.60 4.00 7.09
CA ILE A 126 -9.46 2.86 7.46
C ILE A 126 -10.87 3.35 7.76
N PHE A 127 -11.00 4.38 8.60
CA PHE A 127 -12.28 4.98 8.97
C PHE A 127 -13.06 5.51 7.76
N TRP A 128 -12.38 6.21 6.85
CA TRP A 128 -13.00 6.76 5.64
C TRP A 128 -13.51 5.68 4.70
N ARG A 129 -12.73 4.61 4.49
CA ARG A 129 -13.17 3.45 3.70
C ARG A 129 -14.38 2.74 4.31
N TYR A 130 -14.45 2.65 5.64
CA TYR A 130 -15.61 2.07 6.32
C TYR A 130 -16.87 2.91 6.10
N ARG A 131 -16.78 4.24 6.23
CA ARG A 131 -17.89 5.17 5.98
C ARG A 131 -18.39 5.11 4.53
N LEU A 132 -17.51 5.06 3.55
CA LEU A 132 -17.87 4.96 2.14
C LEU A 132 -18.64 3.66 1.83
N LYS A 133 -18.21 2.53 2.41
CA LYS A 133 -18.91 1.25 2.24
C LYS A 133 -20.31 1.24 2.86
N GLN A 134 -20.53 1.95 3.96
CA GLN A 134 -21.86 2.08 4.54
C GLN A 134 -22.81 2.89 3.64
N LYS A 135 -22.32 3.97 3.01
CA LYS A 135 -23.12 4.79 2.08
C LYS A 135 -23.53 4.06 0.79
N GLN A 136 -22.79 3.02 0.39
CA GLN A 136 -23.11 2.22 -0.81
C GLN A 136 -24.11 1.08 -0.53
N ARG A 137 -24.46 0.84 0.74
CA ARG A 137 -25.41 -0.21 1.15
C ARG A 137 -26.81 0.32 1.46
N VAL A 138 -27.01 1.62 1.35
CA VAL A 138 -28.29 2.33 1.43
C VAL A 138 -28.72 2.75 0.03
#